data_48b118039c6ae8bbdd73faa5e2b8cbdd
#
_entry.id   48b118039c6ae8bbdd73faa5e2b8cbdd
#
_cell.length_a   1.000
_cell.length_b   1.000
_cell.length_c   1.000
_cell.angle_alpha   90.00
_cell.angle_beta   90.00
_cell.angle_gamma   90.00
#
_symmetry.space_group_name_H-M   'P 1'
#
loop_
_entity.id
_entity.type
_entity.pdbx_description
1 polymer ?
#
loop_
_entity_poly.entity_id
_entity_poly.type
_entity_poly.pdbx_seq_one_letter_code
_entity_poly.pdbx_strand_id
1 'polypeptide(L)'
;MRHRWLLLIAGLVMCAPALGAPPLTEPVATVSSAIPAGPAGESLVEDTFHVTEGIEIRRRLLPTAAGVTFRPADLAAGLRVDGSGLLHGTPRRSGTYVVPVGICSGGSCQEQELTIVVLGHVPWEPRELTFPGRVGVPLDGEIGVEGGPAGVLPTFTVTDQAALPAGVSIGPDGQVGGVPAAPGVSEVPVRICVAGNCSGVVVRIIVG
;
A
#
# COMPACT_ATOMS: atom_id res chain seq x y z
N MET A 1 38.74 -43.62 37.43
CA MET A 1 40.10 -44.06 37.24
C MET A 1 40.79 -43.16 36.25
N ARG A 2 41.64 -42.27 36.76
CA ARG A 2 43.10 -42.23 36.51
C ARG A 2 43.42 -41.88 35.04
N HIS A 3 44.20 -40.90 34.61
CA HIS A 3 45.25 -39.96 35.10
C HIS A 3 45.45 -38.96 33.96
N ARG A 4 45.49 -37.64 34.18
CA ARG A 4 46.67 -36.78 34.38
C ARG A 4 47.83 -37.10 33.42
N TRP A 5 48.25 -36.10 32.61
CA TRP A 5 49.58 -35.54 32.62
C TRP A 5 49.64 -34.22 31.83
N LEU A 6 50.18 -33.21 32.49
CA LEU A 6 50.69 -31.96 31.98
C LEU A 6 51.96 -32.15 31.17
N LEU A 7 52.23 -31.30 30.20
CA LEU A 7 53.58 -30.78 29.96
C LEU A 7 53.49 -29.39 29.28
N LEU A 8 54.01 -28.43 30.01
CA LEU A 8 54.40 -27.09 29.59
C LEU A 8 55.70 -27.17 28.73
N ILE A 9 55.73 -26.43 27.62
CA ILE A 9 57.02 -25.93 27.08
C ILE A 9 56.86 -24.47 26.72
N ALA A 10 57.53 -23.65 27.48
CA ALA A 10 57.78 -22.24 27.20
C ALA A 10 58.89 -22.13 26.14
N GLY A 11 58.59 -21.38 25.08
CA GLY A 11 59.60 -21.00 24.08
C GLY A 11 59.56 -19.49 23.86
N LEU A 12 60.47 -18.83 24.55
CA LEU A 12 60.73 -17.42 24.40
C LEU A 12 61.63 -17.25 23.18
N VAL A 13 61.24 -16.50 22.15
CA VAL A 13 62.16 -15.99 21.13
C VAL A 13 61.92 -14.48 20.98
N MET A 14 63.03 -13.80 21.23
CA MET A 14 63.21 -12.35 21.23
C MET A 14 63.13 -11.76 19.84
N CYS A 15 62.45 -10.63 19.76
CA CYS A 15 62.76 -9.33 19.27
C CYS A 15 63.69 -9.15 18.04
N ALA A 16 63.13 -8.51 16.99
CA ALA A 16 63.83 -7.46 16.23
C ALA A 16 62.82 -6.43 15.71
N PRO A 17 63.05 -5.14 15.90
CA PRO A 17 62.18 -4.11 15.33
C PRO A 17 62.58 -3.90 13.86
N ALA A 18 61.68 -4.16 12.94
CA ALA A 18 61.79 -3.70 11.56
C ALA A 18 61.23 -2.29 11.45
N LEU A 19 62.10 -1.39 11.10
CA LEU A 19 61.83 0.01 10.80
C LEU A 19 60.73 0.19 9.76
N GLY A 20 59.87 1.15 10.05
CA GLY A 20 58.71 1.50 9.30
C GLY A 20 58.90 1.87 7.84
N ALA A 21 57.99 1.38 7.04
CA ALA A 21 57.59 2.03 5.81
C ALA A 21 56.30 2.82 6.08
N PRO A 22 56.19 4.07 5.61
CA PRO A 22 54.93 4.81 5.77
C PRO A 22 53.84 4.15 4.92
N PRO A 23 52.63 4.09 5.42
CA PRO A 23 51.51 3.62 4.61
C PRO A 23 51.29 4.66 3.49
N LEU A 24 51.40 4.19 2.26
CA LEU A 24 50.88 4.91 1.10
C LEU A 24 49.34 4.98 1.27
N THR A 25 48.88 6.07 1.85
CA THR A 25 47.48 6.47 1.78
C THR A 25 47.21 6.93 0.36
N GLU A 26 46.84 5.99 -0.52
CA GLU A 26 46.14 6.37 -1.73
C GLU A 26 44.79 6.95 -1.31
N PRO A 27 44.46 8.19 -1.74
CA PRO A 27 43.13 8.68 -1.58
C PRO A 27 42.22 7.79 -2.44
N VAL A 28 41.43 6.92 -1.79
CA VAL A 28 40.27 6.29 -2.41
C VAL A 28 39.36 7.45 -2.81
N ALA A 29 39.43 7.83 -4.08
CA ALA A 29 38.46 8.72 -4.67
C ALA A 29 37.12 7.98 -4.58
N THR A 30 36.37 8.30 -3.54
CA THR A 30 34.92 8.02 -3.50
C THR A 30 34.32 8.77 -4.68
N VAL A 31 34.17 8.08 -5.80
CA VAL A 31 33.27 8.51 -6.87
C VAL A 31 31.90 8.44 -6.27
N SER A 32 31.51 9.49 -5.57
CA SER A 32 30.13 9.77 -5.26
C SER A 32 29.49 10.09 -6.62
N SER A 33 28.97 9.05 -7.27
CA SER A 33 28.00 9.24 -8.33
C SER A 33 26.75 9.82 -7.65
N ALA A 34 26.80 11.13 -7.39
CA ALA A 34 25.59 11.90 -7.17
C ALA A 34 24.80 11.75 -8.49
N ILE A 35 23.87 10.82 -8.52
CA ILE A 35 22.76 10.86 -9.45
C ILE A 35 22.17 12.24 -9.23
N PRO A 36 22.17 13.14 -10.26
CA PRO A 36 21.49 14.42 -10.08
C PRO A 36 20.07 14.08 -9.64
N ALA A 37 19.70 14.55 -8.46
CA ALA A 37 18.31 14.57 -8.07
C ALA A 37 17.61 15.40 -9.15
N GLY A 38 16.96 14.73 -10.09
CA GLY A 38 16.03 15.38 -11.00
C GLY A 38 15.04 16.16 -10.16
N PRO A 39 14.36 17.18 -10.72
CA PRO A 39 13.33 17.91 -9.99
C PRO A 39 12.41 16.87 -9.35
N ALA A 40 12.03 17.09 -8.08
CA ALA A 40 11.23 16.16 -7.29
C ALA A 40 10.06 15.68 -8.15
N GLY A 41 10.22 14.51 -8.77
CA GLY A 41 9.25 13.96 -9.69
C GLY A 41 8.05 13.48 -8.89
N GLU A 42 6.86 13.71 -9.43
CA GLU A 42 5.64 13.13 -8.89
C GLU A 42 5.83 11.61 -8.78
N SER A 43 5.64 11.07 -7.58
CA SER A 43 5.72 9.63 -7.33
C SER A 43 4.31 9.04 -7.32
N LEU A 44 4.19 7.78 -7.74
CA LEU A 44 2.93 7.06 -7.61
C LEU A 44 2.48 7.06 -6.14
N VAL A 45 1.17 7.25 -5.93
CA VAL A 45 0.58 7.19 -4.58
C VAL A 45 0.71 5.78 -4.00
N GLU A 46 0.51 4.79 -4.86
CA GLU A 46 0.71 3.38 -4.57
C GLU A 46 1.56 2.78 -5.68
N ASP A 47 2.52 1.97 -5.33
CA ASP A 47 3.36 1.21 -6.26
C ASP A 47 2.86 -0.21 -6.49
N THR A 48 1.90 -0.67 -5.69
CA THR A 48 1.33 -2.01 -5.74
C THR A 48 -0.20 -1.97 -5.69
N PHE A 49 -0.82 -2.55 -6.71
CA PHE A 49 -2.28 -2.66 -6.83
C PHE A 49 -2.73 -4.11 -6.85
N HIS A 50 -3.66 -4.43 -5.96
CA HIS A 50 -4.36 -5.71 -5.98
C HIS A 50 -5.66 -5.59 -6.75
N VAL A 51 -5.84 -6.44 -7.75
CA VAL A 51 -7.02 -6.46 -8.62
C VAL A 51 -7.50 -7.90 -8.81
N THR A 52 -8.78 -8.07 -9.16
CA THR A 52 -9.38 -9.40 -9.36
C THR A 52 -9.51 -9.71 -10.83
N GLU A 53 -9.14 -10.92 -11.23
CA GLU A 53 -9.32 -11.44 -12.60
C GLU A 53 -10.80 -11.37 -13.01
N GLY A 54 -11.06 -10.88 -14.20
CA GLY A 54 -12.41 -10.75 -14.75
C GLY A 54 -13.21 -9.53 -14.26
N ILE A 55 -12.71 -8.77 -13.31
CA ILE A 55 -13.36 -7.55 -12.80
C ILE A 55 -12.77 -6.31 -13.47
N GLU A 56 -13.62 -5.50 -14.11
CA GLU A 56 -13.19 -4.23 -14.67
C GLU A 56 -12.73 -3.27 -13.57
N ILE A 57 -11.56 -2.67 -13.75
CA ILE A 57 -11.03 -1.65 -12.85
C ILE A 57 -10.95 -0.30 -13.53
N ARG A 58 -11.07 0.76 -12.72
CA ARG A 58 -10.85 2.16 -13.10
C ARG A 58 -10.24 2.87 -11.88
N ARG A 59 -8.93 3.12 -11.91
CA ARG A 59 -8.23 3.70 -10.77
C ARG A 59 -7.20 4.72 -11.24
N ARG A 60 -7.13 5.87 -10.57
CA ARG A 60 -6.10 6.88 -10.84
C ARG A 60 -4.82 6.53 -10.09
N LEU A 61 -3.70 6.60 -10.82
CA LEU A 61 -2.37 6.36 -10.26
C LEU A 61 -1.85 7.53 -9.43
N LEU A 62 -2.30 8.74 -9.76
CA LEU A 62 -2.02 9.97 -9.00
C LEU A 62 -3.31 10.80 -8.84
N PRO A 63 -3.41 11.62 -7.79
CA PRO A 63 -4.40 12.69 -7.75
C PRO A 63 -4.24 13.60 -8.98
N THR A 64 -5.33 14.21 -9.44
CA THR A 64 -5.27 15.14 -10.56
C THR A 64 -4.41 16.35 -10.16
N ALA A 65 -3.21 16.45 -10.74
CA ALA A 65 -2.31 17.57 -10.55
C ALA A 65 -2.11 18.31 -11.87
N ALA A 66 -2.07 19.65 -11.83
CA ALA A 66 -1.83 20.45 -13.03
C ALA A 66 -0.41 20.19 -13.56
N GLY A 67 -0.30 19.95 -14.86
CA GLY A 67 0.99 19.76 -15.52
C GLY A 67 1.58 18.35 -15.43
N VAL A 68 0.89 17.40 -14.79
CA VAL A 68 1.29 15.98 -14.77
C VAL A 68 0.48 15.19 -15.79
N THR A 69 1.17 14.47 -16.64
CA THR A 69 0.59 13.56 -17.63
C THR A 69 1.29 12.22 -17.60
N PHE A 70 0.66 11.23 -18.18
CA PHE A 70 1.22 9.88 -18.28
C PHE A 70 1.51 9.54 -19.74
N ARG A 71 2.49 8.68 -19.96
CA ARG A 71 2.67 8.07 -21.28
C ARG A 71 1.64 6.94 -21.41
N PRO A 72 0.68 7.04 -22.35
CA PRO A 72 -0.29 5.97 -22.53
C PRO A 72 0.41 4.65 -22.87
N ALA A 73 -0.01 3.57 -22.23
CA ALA A 73 0.58 2.26 -22.44
C ALA A 73 -0.43 1.14 -22.24
N ASP A 74 -0.29 0.10 -23.07
CA ASP A 74 -0.90 -1.19 -22.82
C ASP A 74 -0.03 -1.96 -21.82
N LEU A 75 -0.60 -2.25 -20.66
CA LEU A 75 0.09 -2.97 -19.61
C LEU A 75 -0.19 -4.47 -19.71
N ALA A 76 0.48 -5.25 -18.86
CA ALA A 76 0.22 -6.68 -18.78
C ALA A 76 -1.23 -6.98 -18.36
N ALA A 77 -1.65 -8.22 -18.61
CA ALA A 77 -2.94 -8.78 -18.20
C ALA A 77 -4.19 -8.09 -18.75
N GLY A 78 -4.10 -7.24 -19.77
CA GLY A 78 -5.26 -6.56 -20.38
C GLY A 78 -5.64 -5.24 -19.71
N LEU A 79 -4.71 -4.67 -18.95
CA LEU A 79 -4.83 -3.34 -18.34
C LEU A 79 -4.14 -2.28 -19.20
N ARG A 80 -4.56 -1.03 -19.03
CA ARG A 80 -4.04 0.14 -19.74
C ARG A 80 -3.93 1.33 -18.82
N VAL A 81 -2.95 2.18 -19.11
CA VAL A 81 -2.85 3.52 -18.54
C VAL A 81 -3.08 4.53 -19.63
N ASP A 82 -3.95 5.49 -19.43
CA ASP A 82 -4.17 6.61 -20.35
C ASP A 82 -3.32 7.82 -19.98
N GLY A 83 -3.35 8.87 -20.84
CA GLY A 83 -2.59 10.11 -20.64
C GLY A 83 -2.96 10.89 -19.39
N SER A 84 -4.10 10.61 -18.77
CA SER A 84 -4.55 11.23 -17.51
C SER A 84 -4.09 10.44 -16.26
N GLY A 85 -3.41 9.30 -16.44
CA GLY A 85 -3.01 8.41 -15.37
C GLY A 85 -4.14 7.52 -14.84
N LEU A 86 -5.19 7.33 -15.65
CA LEU A 86 -6.24 6.37 -15.32
C LEU A 86 -5.79 4.97 -15.74
N LEU A 87 -5.56 4.11 -14.75
CA LEU A 87 -5.41 2.67 -14.92
C LEU A 87 -6.80 2.07 -15.09
N HIS A 88 -7.03 1.39 -16.21
CA HIS A 88 -8.33 0.80 -16.52
C HIS A 88 -8.20 -0.48 -17.34
N GLY A 89 -9.28 -1.26 -17.39
CA GLY A 89 -9.38 -2.50 -18.15
C GLY A 89 -9.85 -3.67 -17.29
N THR A 90 -9.88 -4.86 -17.90
CA THR A 90 -10.29 -6.10 -17.23
C THR A 90 -9.12 -7.07 -17.23
N PRO A 91 -8.54 -7.39 -16.06
CA PRO A 91 -7.46 -8.37 -15.96
C PRO A 91 -7.94 -9.74 -16.45
N ARG A 92 -7.16 -10.42 -17.29
CA ARG A 92 -7.56 -11.69 -17.91
C ARG A 92 -6.79 -12.90 -17.41
N ARG A 93 -5.76 -12.69 -16.60
CA ARG A 93 -4.91 -13.75 -16.08
C ARG A 93 -4.34 -13.36 -14.72
N SER A 94 -4.53 -14.22 -13.75
CA SER A 94 -3.91 -14.09 -12.44
C SER A 94 -2.38 -14.16 -12.51
N GLY A 95 -1.72 -13.47 -11.61
CA GLY A 95 -0.26 -13.37 -11.52
C GLY A 95 0.21 -12.01 -11.02
N THR A 96 1.51 -11.88 -10.80
CA THR A 96 2.14 -10.61 -10.45
C THR A 96 2.88 -10.05 -11.66
N TYR A 97 2.60 -8.81 -11.99
CA TYR A 97 3.16 -8.10 -13.13
C TYR A 97 3.85 -6.83 -12.65
N VAL A 98 5.12 -6.68 -12.98
CA VAL A 98 5.86 -5.43 -12.75
C VAL A 98 5.99 -4.74 -14.09
N VAL A 99 5.45 -3.55 -14.20
CA VAL A 99 5.35 -2.81 -15.46
C VAL A 99 5.86 -1.38 -15.30
N PRO A 100 6.64 -0.84 -16.26
CA PRO A 100 7.05 0.54 -16.23
C PRO A 100 5.89 1.46 -16.63
N VAL A 101 5.73 2.55 -15.90
CA VAL A 101 4.76 3.61 -16.18
C VAL A 101 5.50 4.93 -16.31
N GLY A 102 5.35 5.59 -17.45
CA GLY A 102 5.97 6.88 -17.71
C GLY A 102 5.15 8.03 -17.14
N ILE A 103 5.69 8.78 -16.18
CA ILE A 103 5.10 9.98 -15.60
C ILE A 103 5.84 11.19 -16.14
N CYS A 104 5.12 12.16 -16.68
CA CYS A 104 5.67 13.33 -17.33
C CYS A 104 5.25 14.61 -16.61
N SER A 105 6.20 15.48 -16.32
CA SER A 105 5.99 16.80 -15.73
C SER A 105 7.03 17.78 -16.27
N GLY A 106 6.63 19.01 -16.59
CA GLY A 106 7.54 20.05 -17.05
C GLY A 106 8.33 19.71 -18.33
N GLY A 107 7.81 18.84 -19.20
CA GLY A 107 8.48 18.39 -20.42
C GLY A 107 9.47 17.23 -20.25
N SER A 108 9.66 16.74 -19.03
CA SER A 108 10.48 15.57 -18.72
C SER A 108 9.59 14.40 -18.31
N CYS A 109 9.96 13.16 -18.68
CA CYS A 109 9.28 11.96 -18.28
C CYS A 109 10.22 11.05 -17.48
N GLN A 110 9.72 10.47 -16.41
CA GLN A 110 10.40 9.45 -15.63
C GLN A 110 9.60 8.16 -15.67
N GLU A 111 10.28 7.03 -15.66
CA GLU A 111 9.65 5.72 -15.56
C GLU A 111 9.66 5.28 -14.10
N GLN A 112 8.50 4.83 -13.62
CA GLN A 112 8.34 4.20 -12.31
C GLN A 112 7.78 2.80 -12.48
N GLU A 113 8.20 1.89 -11.64
CA GLU A 113 7.68 0.53 -11.62
C GLU A 113 6.34 0.50 -10.89
N LEU A 114 5.36 -0.13 -11.51
CA LEU A 114 4.05 -0.41 -10.95
C LEU A 114 3.90 -1.92 -10.84
N THR A 115 3.66 -2.41 -9.63
CA THR A 115 3.35 -3.81 -9.38
C THR A 115 1.85 -4.02 -9.41
N ILE A 116 1.38 -4.91 -10.28
CA ILE A 116 -0.04 -5.28 -10.38
C ILE A 116 -0.17 -6.75 -9.99
N VAL A 117 -0.84 -7.01 -8.89
CA VAL A 117 -1.15 -8.36 -8.41
C VAL A 117 -2.57 -8.71 -8.83
N VAL A 118 -2.70 -9.51 -9.87
CA VAL A 118 -3.99 -10.02 -10.35
C VAL A 118 -4.31 -11.31 -9.60
N LEU A 119 -5.35 -11.26 -8.77
CA LEU A 119 -5.81 -12.39 -7.96
C LEU A 119 -6.96 -13.10 -8.68
N GLY A 120 -7.08 -14.41 -8.47
CA GLY A 120 -8.28 -15.15 -8.84
C GLY A 120 -9.51 -14.62 -8.09
N HIS A 121 -10.69 -14.83 -8.66
CA HIS A 121 -11.93 -14.42 -7.99
C HIS A 121 -12.16 -15.28 -6.75
N VAL A 122 -12.09 -14.66 -5.57
CA VAL A 122 -12.43 -15.27 -4.28
C VAL A 122 -13.66 -14.55 -3.73
N PRO A 123 -14.78 -15.27 -3.47
CA PRO A 123 -15.98 -14.67 -2.89
C PRO A 123 -15.70 -14.06 -1.52
N TRP A 124 -16.41 -12.98 -1.21
CA TRP A 124 -16.37 -12.34 0.09
C TRP A 124 -17.76 -11.81 0.45
N GLU A 125 -18.03 -11.69 1.74
CA GLU A 125 -19.31 -11.20 2.26
C GLU A 125 -19.07 -10.19 3.39
N PRO A 126 -19.85 -9.10 3.45
CA PRO A 126 -19.80 -8.15 4.57
C PRO A 126 -20.44 -8.75 5.82
N ARG A 127 -19.89 -8.37 6.97
CA ARG A 127 -20.40 -8.72 8.30
C ARG A 127 -20.57 -7.45 9.12
N GLU A 128 -21.36 -7.52 10.19
CA GLU A 128 -21.57 -6.41 11.13
C GLU A 128 -22.00 -5.11 10.42
N LEU A 129 -23.20 -5.11 9.87
CA LEU A 129 -23.78 -3.96 9.16
C LEU A 129 -24.73 -3.13 10.03
N THR A 130 -24.86 -3.43 11.35
CA THR A 130 -25.76 -2.72 12.25
C THR A 130 -25.04 -2.33 13.53
N PHE A 131 -25.03 -1.04 13.83
CA PHE A 131 -24.32 -0.46 14.96
C PHE A 131 -25.30 0.26 15.88
N PRO A 132 -25.64 -0.34 17.05
CA PRO A 132 -26.43 0.35 18.06
C PRO A 132 -25.57 1.32 18.85
N GLY A 133 -26.07 2.52 19.10
CA GLY A 133 -25.42 3.58 19.87
C GLY A 133 -26.38 4.34 20.76
N ARG A 134 -25.85 5.28 21.53
CA ARG A 134 -26.61 6.22 22.37
C ARG A 134 -26.11 7.63 22.17
N VAL A 135 -27.00 8.61 22.27
CA VAL A 135 -26.64 10.02 22.21
C VAL A 135 -25.59 10.35 23.28
N GLY A 136 -24.51 11.05 22.88
CA GLY A 136 -23.46 11.49 23.78
C GLY A 136 -22.51 10.39 24.26
N VAL A 137 -22.69 9.14 23.84
CA VAL A 137 -21.81 8.01 24.19
C VAL A 137 -20.96 7.63 22.98
N PRO A 138 -19.64 7.48 23.14
CA PRO A 138 -18.78 7.03 22.06
C PRO A 138 -19.28 5.71 21.45
N LEU A 139 -19.45 5.70 20.13
CA LEU A 139 -19.71 4.53 19.34
C LEU A 139 -18.37 3.97 18.87
N ASP A 140 -18.17 2.68 19.00
CA ASP A 140 -17.00 1.94 18.53
C ASP A 140 -17.47 0.63 17.91
N GLY A 141 -17.13 0.42 16.64
CA GLY A 141 -17.51 -0.77 15.88
C GLY A 141 -16.70 -0.88 14.60
N GLU A 142 -16.79 -2.04 13.96
CA GLU A 142 -16.07 -2.34 12.73
C GLU A 142 -16.97 -3.10 11.76
N ILE A 143 -16.97 -2.67 10.50
CA ILE A 143 -17.59 -3.42 9.41
C ILE A 143 -16.62 -4.55 9.02
N GLY A 144 -16.97 -5.78 9.37
CA GLY A 144 -16.18 -6.95 9.02
C GLY A 144 -16.37 -7.39 7.57
N VAL A 145 -15.40 -8.11 7.03
CA VAL A 145 -15.50 -8.83 5.76
C VAL A 145 -15.02 -10.26 5.98
N GLU A 146 -15.84 -11.23 5.59
CA GLU A 146 -15.49 -12.64 5.64
C GLU A 146 -15.19 -13.16 4.23
N GLY A 147 -14.14 -13.96 4.08
CA GLY A 147 -13.68 -14.47 2.78
C GLY A 147 -12.75 -13.49 2.07
N GLY A 148 -12.72 -13.57 0.74
CA GLY A 148 -11.78 -12.82 -0.08
C GLY A 148 -10.37 -13.42 -0.14
N PRO A 149 -9.47 -12.86 -0.97
CA PRO A 149 -8.11 -13.34 -1.11
C PRO A 149 -7.28 -13.02 0.14
N ALA A 150 -6.48 -14.00 0.58
CA ALA A 150 -5.64 -13.86 1.77
C ALA A 150 -4.63 -12.70 1.63
N GLY A 151 -4.47 -11.92 2.70
CA GLY A 151 -3.51 -10.82 2.76
C GLY A 151 -3.96 -9.53 2.06
N VAL A 152 -5.18 -9.49 1.54
CA VAL A 152 -5.75 -8.26 0.95
C VAL A 152 -6.74 -7.66 1.93
N LEU A 153 -6.47 -6.43 2.36
CA LEU A 153 -7.38 -5.70 3.23
C LEU A 153 -8.53 -5.09 2.41
N PRO A 154 -9.77 -5.14 2.94
CA PRO A 154 -10.89 -4.44 2.34
C PRO A 154 -10.72 -2.93 2.48
N THR A 155 -11.33 -2.19 1.57
CA THR A 155 -11.43 -0.73 1.65
C THR A 155 -12.89 -0.30 1.64
N PHE A 156 -13.21 0.71 2.45
CA PHE A 156 -14.57 1.18 2.66
C PHE A 156 -14.70 2.65 2.21
N THR A 157 -15.78 2.97 1.55
CA THR A 157 -16.08 4.32 1.10
C THR A 157 -17.54 4.63 1.34
N VAL A 158 -17.82 5.62 2.17
CA VAL A 158 -19.18 6.16 2.30
C VAL A 158 -19.52 6.90 1.03
N THR A 159 -20.57 6.48 0.32
CA THR A 159 -20.97 7.06 -0.95
C THR A 159 -21.91 8.25 -0.82
N ASP A 160 -22.58 8.35 0.34
CA ASP A 160 -23.38 9.51 0.74
C ASP A 160 -23.02 9.94 2.16
N GLN A 161 -22.21 10.96 2.30
CA GLN A 161 -21.78 11.50 3.59
C GLN A 161 -22.92 12.16 4.37
N ALA A 162 -23.96 12.63 3.68
CA ALA A 162 -25.11 13.25 4.33
C ALA A 162 -26.00 12.23 5.08
N ALA A 163 -25.86 10.95 4.75
CA ALA A 163 -26.57 9.87 5.44
C ALA A 163 -25.96 9.49 6.80
N LEU A 164 -24.75 9.97 7.11
CA LEU A 164 -24.11 9.73 8.41
C LEU A 164 -24.82 10.51 9.52
N PRO A 165 -25.03 9.88 10.71
CA PRO A 165 -25.52 10.61 11.87
C PRO A 165 -24.48 11.69 12.27
N ALA A 166 -24.96 12.84 12.74
CA ALA A 166 -24.07 13.89 13.23
C ALA A 166 -23.17 13.37 14.35
N GLY A 167 -21.86 13.59 14.21
CA GLY A 167 -20.83 13.15 15.15
C GLY A 167 -20.35 11.70 14.94
N VAL A 168 -20.80 10.99 13.89
CA VAL A 168 -20.36 9.63 13.55
C VAL A 168 -19.63 9.63 12.22
N SER A 169 -18.62 8.80 12.09
CA SER A 169 -17.85 8.58 10.85
C SER A 169 -17.62 7.09 10.60
N ILE A 170 -17.38 6.76 9.33
CA ILE A 170 -16.91 5.44 8.90
C ILE A 170 -15.58 5.64 8.19
N GLY A 171 -14.53 5.02 8.70
CA GLY A 171 -13.18 5.06 8.16
C GLY A 171 -12.98 4.21 6.90
N PRO A 172 -11.91 4.44 6.14
CA PRO A 172 -11.56 3.64 4.97
C PRO A 172 -11.15 2.20 5.33
N ASP A 173 -10.88 1.93 6.58
CA ASP A 173 -10.60 0.62 7.18
C ASP A 173 -11.85 -0.10 7.71
N GLY A 174 -13.03 0.52 7.61
CA GLY A 174 -14.30 -0.04 8.10
C GLY A 174 -14.62 0.31 9.55
N GLN A 175 -13.77 1.07 10.24
CA GLN A 175 -14.05 1.51 11.62
C GLN A 175 -15.23 2.48 11.63
N VAL A 176 -16.21 2.17 12.47
CA VAL A 176 -17.41 2.99 12.72
C VAL A 176 -17.26 3.62 14.09
N GLY A 177 -17.05 4.93 14.14
CA GLY A 177 -16.75 5.59 15.40
C GLY A 177 -17.30 7.01 15.48
N GLY A 178 -17.19 7.59 16.70
CA GLY A 178 -17.60 8.95 17.00
C GLY A 178 -18.61 9.03 18.11
N VAL A 179 -19.16 10.24 18.37
CA VAL A 179 -20.16 10.48 19.41
C VAL A 179 -21.43 10.99 18.75
N PRO A 180 -22.49 10.16 18.67
CA PRO A 180 -23.76 10.57 18.09
C PRO A 180 -24.37 11.76 18.81
N ALA A 181 -24.78 12.79 18.08
CA ALA A 181 -25.33 14.02 18.62
C ALA A 181 -26.86 14.02 18.78
N ALA A 182 -27.57 13.13 18.08
CA ALA A 182 -29.02 13.05 18.09
C ALA A 182 -29.51 11.60 17.96
N PRO A 183 -30.69 11.27 18.50
CA PRO A 183 -31.29 9.94 18.33
C PRO A 183 -31.83 9.79 16.92
N GLY A 184 -31.89 8.56 16.44
CA GLY A 184 -32.47 8.25 15.14
C GLY A 184 -31.93 6.95 14.53
N VAL A 185 -32.43 6.64 13.34
CA VAL A 185 -31.92 5.52 12.52
C VAL A 185 -31.40 6.09 11.22
N SER A 186 -30.15 5.80 10.93
CA SER A 186 -29.47 6.20 9.70
C SER A 186 -29.15 4.97 8.87
N GLU A 187 -29.40 5.06 7.56
CA GLU A 187 -29.04 4.05 6.57
C GLU A 187 -27.95 4.65 5.66
N VAL A 188 -26.72 4.25 5.92
CA VAL A 188 -25.53 4.84 5.30
C VAL A 188 -25.07 3.92 4.16
N PRO A 189 -25.10 4.40 2.90
CA PRO A 189 -24.61 3.61 1.78
C PRO A 189 -23.07 3.58 1.78
N VAL A 190 -22.51 2.38 1.82
CA VAL A 190 -21.07 2.14 1.84
C VAL A 190 -20.69 1.23 0.68
N ARG A 191 -19.64 1.59 -0.03
CA ARG A 191 -18.99 0.72 -1.01
C ARG A 191 -17.84 0.00 -0.33
N ILE A 192 -17.83 -1.31 -0.39
CA ILE A 192 -16.74 -2.17 0.09
C ILE A 192 -16.03 -2.75 -1.12
N CYS A 193 -14.70 -2.66 -1.17
CA CYS A 193 -13.89 -3.24 -2.23
C CYS A 193 -12.81 -4.14 -1.65
N VAL A 194 -12.68 -5.36 -2.20
CA VAL A 194 -11.62 -6.32 -1.88
C VAL A 194 -10.92 -6.68 -3.19
N ALA A 195 -9.64 -6.34 -3.33
CA ALA A 195 -8.87 -6.54 -4.57
C ALA A 195 -9.59 -5.98 -5.83
N GLY A 196 -10.24 -4.81 -5.73
CA GLY A 196 -10.97 -4.21 -6.84
C GLY A 196 -12.36 -4.82 -7.12
N ASN A 197 -12.72 -5.94 -6.49
CA ASN A 197 -14.07 -6.49 -6.51
C ASN A 197 -14.92 -5.73 -5.49
N CYS A 198 -15.85 -4.90 -5.94
CA CYS A 198 -16.59 -3.97 -5.11
C CYS A 198 -18.07 -4.32 -5.04
N SER A 199 -18.67 -4.14 -3.87
CA SER A 199 -20.10 -4.25 -3.62
C SER A 199 -20.62 -3.06 -2.82
N GLY A 200 -21.85 -2.62 -3.12
CA GLY A 200 -22.56 -1.63 -2.30
C GLY A 200 -23.37 -2.32 -1.22
N VAL A 201 -23.29 -1.78 0.00
CA VAL A 201 -24.05 -2.24 1.15
C VAL A 201 -24.69 -1.05 1.87
N VAL A 202 -25.67 -1.32 2.72
CA VAL A 202 -26.26 -0.31 3.61
C VAL A 202 -25.88 -0.64 5.04
N VAL A 203 -25.16 0.27 5.67
CA VAL A 203 -24.81 0.22 7.09
C VAL A 203 -25.90 0.94 7.89
N ARG A 204 -26.47 0.28 8.88
CA ARG A 204 -27.51 0.85 9.74
C ARG A 204 -26.93 1.27 11.07
N ILE A 205 -27.06 2.56 11.41
CA ILE A 205 -26.66 3.11 12.71
C ILE A 205 -27.92 3.50 13.47
N ILE A 206 -28.12 2.91 14.65
CA ILE A 206 -29.33 3.08 15.47
C ILE A 206 -28.94 3.78 16.77
N VAL A 207 -29.35 5.01 16.94
CA VAL A 207 -29.02 5.84 18.11
C VAL A 207 -30.28 6.03 18.96
N GLY A 208 -30.21 5.62 20.22
CA GLY A 208 -31.27 5.76 21.21
C GLY A 208 -30.98 6.79 22.29
#